data_d2b7ab8b4968ef786d56392da8243884
#
_entry.id   d2b7ab8b4968ef786d56392da8243884
#
_cell.length_a   1.000
_cell.length_b   1.000
_cell.length_c   1.000
_cell.angle_alpha   90.00
_cell.angle_beta   90.00
_cell.angle_gamma   90.00
#
_symmetry.space_group_name_H-M   'P 1'
#
loop_
_entity.id
_entity.type
_entity.pdbx_description
1 polymer ?
#
loop_
_entity_poly.entity_id
_entity_poly.type
_entity_poly.pdbx_seq_one_letter_code
_entity_poly.pdbx_strand_id
1 'polypeptide(L)'
;MTSIYKELDINLKECTDEQVKNVAKLTAYHSNVLLRNQELSKDEYARILALWGDKTKHHAWYEDPDHHQIQYVTNRSMPELGGKRGIFPRGELEWHCNGTLALDPEDCVTLYCKVPTKDRCDTIFLNGVEAYKDLSQDIKDKIENSYCMITNDLRSFHRADFPHLITRPEKPRILSSDRAYTISEDQVTPEEAQDLHNIQGRNRGKDSAIYKEMMRRKKEYSVEGARWKYVYKKLVHKHQVTNQKGLYFPFLNIVGFHDIPEEEWKDLYAHLVEHYLKYQYSHDWKAGDLMLFDQTQAMHKRQPFPLKENGEQQDRLLWRGIFYYEGGVQ
;
A
#
# COMPACT_ATOMS: atom_id res chain seq x y z
N MET A 1 -10.13 22.76 -9.55
CA MET A 1 -9.69 21.37 -9.37
C MET A 1 -9.02 21.29 -8.01
N THR A 2 -9.56 20.49 -7.11
CA THR A 2 -8.92 20.19 -5.83
C THR A 2 -7.60 19.47 -6.11
N SER A 3 -6.51 19.87 -5.45
CA SER A 3 -5.19 19.26 -5.67
C SER A 3 -5.24 17.81 -5.20
N ILE A 4 -4.81 16.87 -6.04
CA ILE A 4 -4.76 15.44 -5.73
C ILE A 4 -3.69 15.13 -4.65
N TYR A 5 -2.84 16.08 -4.37
CA TYR A 5 -1.83 16.05 -3.31
C TYR A 5 -1.66 17.43 -2.69
N LYS A 6 -1.10 17.50 -1.50
CA LYS A 6 -0.72 18.74 -0.82
C LYS A 6 0.80 18.90 -0.86
N GLU A 7 1.28 19.96 -1.48
CA GLU A 7 2.69 20.35 -1.37
C GLU A 7 2.90 21.28 -0.17
N LEU A 8 3.92 21.02 0.61
CA LEU A 8 4.33 21.83 1.75
C LEU A 8 5.73 22.39 1.50
N ASP A 9 5.84 23.71 1.64
CA ASP A 9 7.14 24.42 1.56
C ASP A 9 7.70 24.57 2.97
N ILE A 10 8.23 23.48 3.51
CA ILE A 10 8.87 23.42 4.83
C ILE A 10 10.12 22.56 4.78
N ASN A 11 11.11 22.89 5.60
CA ASN A 11 12.31 22.09 5.83
C ASN A 11 12.15 21.34 7.16
N LEU A 12 11.98 20.02 7.11
CA LEU A 12 11.77 19.20 8.31
C LEU A 12 12.93 19.23 9.30
N LYS A 13 14.12 19.55 8.84
CA LYS A 13 15.31 19.71 9.68
C LYS A 13 15.20 20.89 10.63
N GLU A 14 14.49 21.95 10.23
CA GLU A 14 14.29 23.18 10.97
C GLU A 14 12.99 23.18 11.80
N CYS A 15 12.16 22.16 11.61
CA CYS A 15 10.87 22.05 12.28
C CYS A 15 10.99 21.57 13.72
N THR A 16 10.10 22.11 14.59
CA THR A 16 9.87 21.55 15.91
C THR A 16 9.21 20.16 15.81
N ASP A 17 9.29 19.35 16.86
CA ASP A 17 8.65 18.04 16.91
C ASP A 17 7.13 18.11 16.65
N GLU A 18 6.48 19.16 17.14
CA GLU A 18 5.04 19.38 16.90
C GLU A 18 4.76 19.68 15.43
N GLN A 19 5.57 20.50 14.78
CA GLN A 19 5.44 20.78 13.34
C GLN A 19 5.65 19.51 12.51
N VAL A 20 6.66 18.70 12.87
CA VAL A 20 6.90 17.40 12.23
C VAL A 20 5.68 16.49 12.38
N LYS A 21 5.11 16.36 13.58
CA LYS A 21 3.89 15.56 13.83
C LYS A 21 2.69 16.07 13.02
N ASN A 22 2.59 17.39 12.84
CA ASN A 22 1.51 17.96 12.05
C ASN A 22 1.54 17.56 10.57
N VAL A 23 2.71 17.26 10.00
CA VAL A 23 2.82 16.75 8.63
C VAL A 23 2.10 15.40 8.48
N ALA A 24 2.22 14.50 9.46
CA ALA A 24 1.47 13.24 9.47
C ALA A 24 -0.05 13.48 9.52
N LYS A 25 -0.51 14.46 10.33
CA LYS A 25 -1.93 14.85 10.35
C LYS A 25 -2.40 15.35 8.99
N LEU A 26 -1.60 16.18 8.33
CA LEU A 26 -1.94 16.69 6.99
C LEU A 26 -2.04 15.54 5.96
N THR A 27 -1.24 14.47 6.11
CA THR A 27 -1.35 13.30 5.25
C THR A 27 -2.71 12.61 5.41
N ALA A 28 -3.23 12.51 6.64
CA ALA A 28 -4.58 12.00 6.90
C ALA A 28 -5.69 12.82 6.21
N TYR A 29 -5.50 14.14 6.07
CA TYR A 29 -6.49 15.03 5.42
C TYR A 29 -6.37 15.06 3.89
N HIS A 30 -5.17 14.87 3.35
CA HIS A 30 -4.90 15.11 1.92
C HIS A 30 -4.55 13.82 1.14
N SER A 31 -4.50 12.68 1.79
CA SER A 31 -4.07 11.38 1.24
C SER A 31 -2.60 11.35 0.80
N ASN A 32 -2.12 12.39 0.15
CA ASN A 32 -0.76 12.51 -0.36
C ASN A 32 -0.18 13.87 0.03
N VAL A 33 1.00 13.89 0.66
CA VAL A 33 1.72 15.11 1.04
C VAL A 33 3.14 15.04 0.48
N LEU A 34 3.54 16.10 -0.21
CA LEU A 34 4.86 16.25 -0.81
C LEU A 34 5.65 17.36 -0.14
N LEU A 35 6.88 17.07 0.26
CA LEU A 35 7.87 18.03 0.69
C LEU A 35 9.05 17.98 -0.28
N ARG A 36 9.43 19.15 -0.82
CA ARG A 36 10.55 19.26 -1.73
C ARG A 36 11.84 19.61 -0.99
N ASN A 37 12.97 19.38 -1.66
CA ASN A 37 14.28 19.89 -1.26
C ASN A 37 14.69 19.52 0.18
N GLN A 38 14.32 18.34 0.64
CA GLN A 38 14.71 17.87 1.96
C GLN A 38 16.15 17.35 1.94
N GLU A 39 16.96 17.75 2.94
CA GLU A 39 18.35 17.32 3.11
C GLU A 39 18.53 16.62 4.46
N LEU A 40 17.93 15.43 4.59
CA LEU A 40 17.94 14.64 5.82
C LEU A 40 19.04 13.59 5.80
N SER A 41 19.77 13.47 6.92
CA SER A 41 20.60 12.32 7.25
C SER A 41 19.71 11.12 7.62
N LYS A 42 20.31 9.95 7.78
CA LYS A 42 19.58 8.75 8.26
C LYS A 42 19.07 8.94 9.68
N ASP A 43 19.88 9.53 10.58
CA ASP A 43 19.46 9.83 11.95
C ASP A 43 18.26 10.78 12.01
N GLU A 44 18.31 11.87 11.23
CA GLU A 44 17.22 12.84 11.14
C GLU A 44 15.95 12.21 10.58
N TYR A 45 16.07 11.41 9.53
CA TYR A 45 14.91 10.73 8.94
C TYR A 45 14.31 9.67 9.88
N ALA A 46 15.15 8.87 10.56
CA ALA A 46 14.71 7.91 11.55
C ALA A 46 14.01 8.58 12.73
N ARG A 47 14.54 9.73 13.22
CA ARG A 47 13.88 10.56 14.25
C ARG A 47 12.50 11.03 13.79
N ILE A 48 12.39 11.51 12.57
CA ILE A 48 11.14 11.98 11.99
C ILE A 48 10.12 10.84 11.92
N LEU A 49 10.53 9.67 11.42
CA LEU A 49 9.67 8.48 11.36
C LEU A 49 9.17 8.06 12.76
N ALA A 50 10.04 8.11 13.76
CA ALA A 50 9.66 7.82 15.16
C ALA A 50 8.61 8.83 15.68
N LEU A 51 8.74 10.13 15.35
CA LEU A 51 7.75 11.16 15.70
C LEU A 51 6.40 10.97 15.00
N TRP A 52 6.40 10.37 13.81
CA TRP A 52 5.18 10.04 13.07
C TRP A 52 4.50 8.75 13.55
N GLY A 53 5.14 7.98 14.44
CA GLY A 53 4.59 6.75 15.00
C GLY A 53 5.06 5.49 14.28
N ASP A 54 6.32 5.48 13.82
CA ASP A 54 6.94 4.25 13.35
C ASP A 54 6.99 3.22 14.47
N LYS A 55 6.44 2.04 14.18
CA LYS A 55 6.44 0.86 15.06
C LYS A 55 7.25 -0.27 14.46
N THR A 56 8.19 0.03 13.57
CA THR A 56 8.99 -1.01 12.89
C THR A 56 9.72 -1.87 13.92
N LYS A 57 9.29 -3.12 14.02
CA LYS A 57 9.84 -4.10 14.98
C LYS A 57 10.69 -5.18 14.32
N HIS A 58 10.92 -5.09 13.02
CA HIS A 58 11.40 -6.22 12.26
C HIS A 58 12.58 -5.87 11.37
N HIS A 59 13.62 -6.69 11.49
CA HIS A 59 14.75 -6.69 10.59
C HIS A 59 14.38 -7.43 9.31
N ALA A 60 14.31 -6.71 8.20
CA ALA A 60 14.28 -7.31 6.88
C ALA A 60 15.63 -7.08 6.19
N TRP A 61 16.01 -7.98 5.30
CA TRP A 61 17.29 -7.90 4.59
C TRP A 61 17.50 -6.63 3.75
N TYR A 62 16.45 -5.85 3.52
CA TYR A 62 16.47 -4.58 2.79
C TYR A 62 16.40 -3.34 3.69
N GLU A 63 16.45 -3.53 5.01
CA GLU A 63 16.48 -2.44 5.99
C GLU A 63 17.91 -1.99 6.25
N ASP A 64 18.05 -0.71 6.61
CA ASP A 64 19.32 -0.18 7.05
C ASP A 64 19.74 -0.89 8.36
N PRO A 65 20.97 -1.37 8.50
CA PRO A 65 21.39 -2.13 9.68
C PRO A 65 21.44 -1.28 10.97
N ASP A 66 21.64 0.02 10.83
CA ASP A 66 21.77 0.94 11.98
C ASP A 66 20.46 1.72 12.23
N HIS A 67 19.59 1.81 11.21
CA HIS A 67 18.31 2.54 11.24
C HIS A 67 17.19 1.67 10.65
N HIS A 68 16.69 0.73 11.44
CA HIS A 68 15.68 -0.26 10.98
C HIS A 68 14.37 0.34 10.47
N GLN A 69 14.09 1.61 10.80
CA GLN A 69 12.97 2.36 10.25
C GLN A 69 13.12 2.63 8.76
N ILE A 70 14.37 2.62 8.26
CA ILE A 70 14.69 2.96 6.87
C ILE A 70 14.82 1.69 6.04
N GLN A 71 13.96 1.57 5.05
CA GLN A 71 13.98 0.49 4.07
C GLN A 71 14.47 1.03 2.72
N TYR A 72 15.30 0.27 2.03
CA TYR A 72 15.80 0.68 0.73
C TYR A 72 14.91 0.20 -0.42
N VAL A 73 14.32 1.14 -1.16
CA VAL A 73 13.64 0.88 -2.44
C VAL A 73 14.62 1.24 -3.54
N THR A 74 15.34 0.25 -4.05
CA THR A 74 16.45 0.50 -4.98
C THR A 74 16.77 -0.70 -5.87
N ASN A 75 17.18 -0.42 -7.09
CA ASN A 75 17.79 -1.39 -7.99
C ASN A 75 19.32 -1.43 -7.90
N ARG A 76 19.92 -0.58 -7.06
CA ARG A 76 21.36 -0.54 -6.82
C ARG A 76 21.77 -1.65 -5.85
N SER A 77 22.99 -2.14 -6.01
CA SER A 77 23.65 -2.92 -4.97
C SER A 77 24.06 -1.97 -3.84
N MET A 78 23.66 -2.29 -2.60
CA MET A 78 23.87 -1.47 -1.43
C MET A 78 24.91 -2.11 -0.52
N PRO A 79 26.04 -1.43 -0.23
CA PRO A 79 27.06 -1.95 0.72
C PRO A 79 26.45 -2.28 2.09
N GLU A 80 25.52 -1.44 2.58
CA GLU A 80 24.81 -1.61 3.85
C GLU A 80 23.99 -2.91 3.90
N LEU A 81 23.59 -3.42 2.74
CA LEU A 81 22.87 -4.69 2.61
C LEU A 81 23.78 -5.88 2.24
N GLY A 82 25.10 -5.73 2.44
CA GLY A 82 26.07 -6.75 2.03
C GLY A 82 26.10 -6.98 0.51
N GLY A 83 25.93 -5.92 -0.29
CA GLY A 83 25.91 -5.97 -1.74
C GLY A 83 24.58 -6.40 -2.37
N LYS A 84 23.53 -6.64 -1.59
CA LYS A 84 22.19 -6.95 -2.11
C LYS A 84 21.47 -5.69 -2.58
N ARG A 85 20.47 -5.87 -3.40
CA ARG A 85 19.54 -4.80 -3.80
C ARG A 85 18.42 -4.66 -2.76
N GLY A 86 17.78 -3.50 -2.74
CA GLY A 86 16.61 -3.25 -1.89
C GLY A 86 15.34 -3.96 -2.38
N ILE A 87 14.21 -3.54 -1.86
CA ILE A 87 12.90 -4.05 -2.32
C ILE A 87 12.56 -3.51 -3.71
N PHE A 88 11.81 -4.29 -4.46
CA PHE A 88 11.32 -3.95 -5.81
C PHE A 88 12.41 -3.50 -6.79
N PRO A 89 13.50 -4.29 -6.96
CA PRO A 89 14.67 -3.84 -7.72
C PRO A 89 14.52 -3.93 -9.24
N ARG A 90 13.36 -4.36 -9.75
CA ARG A 90 13.16 -4.61 -11.20
C ARG A 90 11.75 -4.26 -11.66
N GLY A 91 11.63 -3.99 -12.96
CA GLY A 91 10.37 -3.84 -13.67
C GLY A 91 9.53 -2.66 -13.22
N GLU A 92 8.27 -2.72 -13.54
CA GLU A 92 7.23 -1.84 -13.02
C GLU A 92 6.57 -2.44 -11.76
N LEU A 93 5.87 -1.60 -11.04
CA LEU A 93 4.95 -2.05 -9.99
C LEU A 93 3.55 -1.63 -10.40
N GLU A 94 2.67 -2.60 -10.51
CA GLU A 94 1.28 -2.37 -10.79
C GLU A 94 0.57 -1.62 -9.65
N TRP A 95 -0.64 -1.15 -9.91
CA TRP A 95 -1.47 -0.49 -8.91
C TRP A 95 -1.68 -1.34 -7.66
N HIS A 96 -1.29 -0.81 -6.51
CA HIS A 96 -1.42 -1.51 -5.23
C HIS A 96 -1.53 -0.53 -4.05
N CYS A 97 -2.03 -1.05 -2.94
CA CYS A 97 -1.81 -0.54 -1.60
C CYS A 97 -0.88 -1.52 -0.88
N ASN A 98 0.03 -1.03 -0.05
CA ASN A 98 0.81 -1.93 0.77
C ASN A 98 -0.09 -2.60 1.82
N GLY A 99 0.18 -3.86 2.13
CA GLY A 99 -0.61 -4.58 3.11
C GLY A 99 -2.06 -4.84 2.71
N THR A 100 -2.39 -4.89 1.41
CA THR A 100 -3.76 -5.11 0.92
C THR A 100 -4.45 -6.33 1.53
N LEU A 101 -3.70 -7.41 1.80
CA LEU A 101 -4.19 -8.62 2.47
C LEU A 101 -3.87 -8.67 3.96
N ALA A 102 -3.22 -7.66 4.50
CA ALA A 102 -2.91 -7.60 5.91
C ALA A 102 -4.15 -7.23 6.73
N LEU A 103 -4.26 -7.81 7.92
CA LEU A 103 -5.28 -7.42 8.91
C LEU A 103 -4.92 -6.11 9.57
N ASP A 104 -3.64 -5.84 9.72
CA ASP A 104 -3.07 -4.63 10.28
C ASP A 104 -2.00 -4.07 9.34
N PRO A 105 -2.42 -3.43 8.22
CA PRO A 105 -1.50 -2.81 7.29
C PRO A 105 -0.88 -1.53 7.88
N GLU A 106 0.18 -1.08 7.25
CA GLU A 106 0.71 0.26 7.52
C GLU A 106 -0.36 1.32 7.21
N ASP A 107 -0.51 2.33 8.05
CA ASP A 107 -1.42 3.45 7.77
C ASP A 107 -0.83 4.34 6.68
N CYS A 108 0.44 4.66 6.81
CA CYS A 108 1.16 5.51 5.87
C CYS A 108 2.50 4.92 5.45
N VAL A 109 2.87 5.25 4.23
CA VAL A 109 4.22 5.01 3.70
C VAL A 109 4.83 6.35 3.31
N THR A 110 6.13 6.44 3.53
CA THR A 110 6.93 7.56 3.03
C THR A 110 7.96 7.07 2.04
N LEU A 111 8.22 7.87 1.01
CA LEU A 111 9.30 7.65 0.06
C LEU A 111 10.15 8.93 -0.02
N TYR A 112 11.41 8.82 0.40
CA TYR A 112 12.37 9.90 0.36
C TYR A 112 13.40 9.65 -0.73
N CYS A 113 13.44 10.51 -1.73
CA CYS A 113 14.31 10.36 -2.90
C CYS A 113 15.74 10.79 -2.61
N LYS A 114 16.66 9.85 -2.58
CA LYS A 114 18.09 10.10 -2.46
C LYS A 114 18.80 10.16 -3.82
N VAL A 115 18.39 9.29 -4.75
CA VAL A 115 18.94 9.24 -6.11
C VAL A 115 17.77 9.00 -7.06
N PRO A 116 17.34 10.02 -7.80
CA PRO A 116 16.37 9.85 -8.89
C PRO A 116 17.03 9.15 -10.07
N THR A 117 16.24 8.56 -10.96
CA THR A 117 16.71 8.19 -12.31
C THR A 117 17.02 9.44 -13.13
N LYS A 118 17.90 9.34 -14.12
CA LYS A 118 18.18 10.45 -15.04
C LYS A 118 16.95 10.81 -15.87
N ASP A 119 16.30 9.80 -16.42
CA ASP A 119 15.03 9.93 -17.13
C ASP A 119 13.87 9.64 -16.20
N ARG A 120 12.67 10.09 -16.55
CA ARG A 120 11.48 9.93 -15.70
C ARG A 120 11.20 8.47 -15.37
N CYS A 121 10.97 8.21 -14.10
CA CYS A 121 10.47 6.94 -13.56
C CYS A 121 9.45 7.27 -12.47
N ASP A 122 8.27 7.69 -12.91
CA ASP A 122 7.27 8.23 -12.01
C ASP A 122 6.72 7.18 -11.06
N THR A 123 6.38 7.63 -9.86
CA THR A 123 5.38 6.96 -9.04
C THR A 123 4.06 7.68 -9.24
N ILE A 124 3.02 6.92 -9.59
CA ILE A 124 1.70 7.48 -9.85
C ILE A 124 0.81 7.11 -8.66
N PHE A 125 0.12 8.11 -8.11
CA PHE A 125 -0.74 7.98 -6.94
C PHE A 125 -2.18 8.22 -7.35
N LEU A 126 -3.12 7.53 -6.69
CA LEU A 126 -4.56 7.75 -6.76
C LEU A 126 -5.05 8.33 -5.43
N ASN A 127 -6.02 9.22 -5.50
CA ASN A 127 -6.68 9.80 -4.33
C ASN A 127 -8.11 9.27 -4.18
N GLY A 128 -8.31 8.36 -3.23
CA GLY A 128 -9.60 7.73 -2.97
C GLY A 128 -10.62 8.66 -2.31
N VAL A 129 -10.17 9.71 -1.60
CA VAL A 129 -11.07 10.69 -0.97
C VAL A 129 -11.72 11.55 -2.04
N GLU A 130 -10.93 12.11 -2.94
CA GLU A 130 -11.46 12.93 -4.03
C GLU A 130 -12.31 12.08 -5.00
N ALA A 131 -11.86 10.86 -5.29
CA ALA A 131 -12.65 9.92 -6.09
C ALA A 131 -14.02 9.64 -5.45
N TYR A 132 -14.08 9.37 -4.14
CA TYR A 132 -15.35 9.12 -3.46
C TYR A 132 -16.25 10.36 -3.45
N LYS A 133 -15.72 11.55 -3.19
CA LYS A 133 -16.49 12.79 -3.15
C LYS A 133 -17.27 13.02 -4.46
N ASP A 134 -16.66 12.69 -5.59
CA ASP A 134 -17.20 12.95 -6.93
C ASP A 134 -18.05 11.81 -7.51
N LEU A 135 -18.20 10.67 -6.81
CA LEU A 135 -19.15 9.64 -7.20
C LEU A 135 -20.58 10.16 -7.16
N SER A 136 -21.42 9.66 -8.08
CA SER A 136 -22.86 9.91 -8.03
C SER A 136 -23.47 9.34 -6.75
N GLN A 137 -24.60 9.94 -6.31
CA GLN A 137 -25.27 9.49 -5.08
C GLN A 137 -25.72 8.02 -5.19
N ASP A 138 -26.22 7.61 -6.34
CA ASP A 138 -26.67 6.22 -6.57
C ASP A 138 -25.54 5.20 -6.39
N ILE A 139 -24.33 5.53 -6.88
CA ILE A 139 -23.17 4.67 -6.68
C ILE A 139 -22.73 4.70 -5.21
N LYS A 140 -22.70 5.88 -4.56
CA LYS A 140 -22.40 5.99 -3.13
C LYS A 140 -23.33 5.12 -2.28
N ASP A 141 -24.64 5.21 -2.50
CA ASP A 141 -25.63 4.44 -1.77
C ASP A 141 -25.46 2.94 -1.98
N LYS A 142 -25.12 2.53 -3.21
CA LYS A 142 -24.86 1.14 -3.55
C LYS A 142 -23.63 0.56 -2.82
N ILE A 143 -22.55 1.32 -2.69
CA ILE A 143 -21.27 0.83 -2.17
C ILE A 143 -21.03 1.13 -0.68
N GLU A 144 -21.83 1.98 -0.06
CA GLU A 144 -21.61 2.51 1.30
C GLU A 144 -21.34 1.43 2.35
N ASN A 145 -22.09 0.34 2.29
CA ASN A 145 -21.97 -0.76 3.24
C ASN A 145 -21.33 -2.02 2.62
N SER A 146 -20.96 -1.96 1.35
CA SER A 146 -20.44 -3.10 0.61
C SER A 146 -18.97 -3.34 0.90
N TYR A 147 -18.56 -4.60 0.74
CA TYR A 147 -17.18 -5.02 0.89
C TYR A 147 -16.63 -5.49 -0.44
N CYS A 148 -15.40 -5.15 -0.74
CA CYS A 148 -14.65 -5.81 -1.80
C CYS A 148 -13.99 -7.09 -1.27
N MET A 149 -14.05 -8.15 -2.04
CA MET A 149 -13.35 -9.39 -1.80
C MET A 149 -12.00 -9.34 -2.50
N ILE A 150 -10.93 -9.43 -1.71
CA ILE A 150 -9.55 -9.14 -2.14
C ILE A 150 -8.70 -10.41 -2.03
N THR A 151 -7.93 -10.70 -3.06
CA THR A 151 -6.93 -11.77 -3.06
C THR A 151 -5.69 -11.36 -3.85
N ASN A 152 -4.55 -11.99 -3.55
CA ASN A 152 -3.35 -11.92 -4.41
C ASN A 152 -3.34 -12.98 -5.51
N ASP A 153 -4.43 -13.70 -5.64
CA ASP A 153 -4.57 -14.71 -6.67
C ASP A 153 -4.70 -14.11 -8.08
N LEU A 154 -4.33 -14.91 -9.07
CA LEU A 154 -4.48 -14.55 -10.49
C LEU A 154 -5.94 -14.41 -10.94
N ARG A 155 -6.89 -14.74 -10.08
CA ARG A 155 -8.33 -14.74 -10.33
C ARG A 155 -9.03 -13.43 -10.03
N SER A 156 -8.31 -12.35 -9.80
CA SER A 156 -8.91 -11.02 -9.69
C SER A 156 -9.58 -10.60 -11.01
N PHE A 157 -10.55 -9.71 -10.97
CA PHE A 157 -11.21 -9.18 -12.17
C PHE A 157 -10.24 -8.64 -13.22
N HIS A 158 -9.13 -8.05 -12.77
CA HIS A 158 -8.10 -7.52 -13.66
C HIS A 158 -7.44 -8.60 -14.53
N ARG A 159 -7.31 -9.82 -14.00
CA ARG A 159 -6.60 -10.93 -14.68
C ARG A 159 -7.57 -11.95 -15.24
N ALA A 160 -8.85 -11.68 -15.16
CA ALA A 160 -9.80 -12.67 -15.07
C ALA A 160 -10.83 -13.01 -16.01
N ASP A 161 -10.74 -14.18 -16.34
CA ASP A 161 -11.87 -14.95 -16.84
C ASP A 161 -12.61 -15.76 -15.73
N PHE A 162 -12.27 -15.58 -14.43
CA PHE A 162 -12.54 -16.62 -13.43
C PHE A 162 -13.16 -16.21 -12.08
N PRO A 163 -13.92 -15.13 -11.90
CA PRO A 163 -14.51 -14.83 -10.60
C PRO A 163 -15.49 -15.91 -10.13
N HIS A 164 -16.10 -16.67 -11.04
CA HIS A 164 -17.04 -17.75 -10.78
C HIS A 164 -16.41 -19.03 -10.20
N LEU A 165 -15.08 -19.18 -10.25
CA LEU A 165 -14.40 -20.35 -9.68
C LEU A 165 -14.04 -20.20 -8.21
N ILE A 166 -14.32 -19.06 -7.61
CA ILE A 166 -14.00 -18.81 -6.21
C ILE A 166 -15.17 -19.22 -5.33
N THR A 167 -14.93 -20.17 -4.45
CA THR A 167 -15.89 -20.48 -3.39
C THR A 167 -15.96 -19.30 -2.43
N ARG A 168 -17.15 -18.74 -2.26
CA ARG A 168 -17.38 -17.56 -1.44
C ARG A 168 -18.04 -17.97 -0.13
N PRO A 169 -17.62 -17.41 1.01
CA PRO A 169 -18.34 -17.59 2.24
C PRO A 169 -19.65 -16.81 2.20
N GLU A 170 -20.69 -17.36 2.77
CA GLU A 170 -21.99 -16.69 2.85
C GLU A 170 -21.96 -15.44 3.73
N LYS A 171 -21.12 -15.43 4.76
CA LYS A 171 -20.99 -14.30 5.70
C LYS A 171 -19.53 -14.01 6.02
N PRO A 172 -19.07 -12.81 5.81
CA PRO A 172 -17.77 -12.38 6.26
C PRO A 172 -17.75 -12.18 7.78
N ARG A 173 -16.61 -12.42 8.39
CA ARG A 173 -16.38 -12.14 9.81
C ARG A 173 -15.66 -10.81 9.98
N ILE A 174 -16.21 -9.92 10.78
CA ILE A 174 -15.57 -8.65 11.13
C ILE A 174 -14.51 -8.93 12.19
N LEU A 175 -13.25 -8.62 11.88
CA LEU A 175 -12.12 -8.80 12.80
C LEU A 175 -11.69 -7.50 13.46
N SER A 176 -12.01 -6.37 12.84
CA SER A 176 -11.77 -5.04 13.39
C SER A 176 -12.88 -4.11 12.93
N SER A 177 -13.59 -3.49 13.88
CA SER A 177 -14.62 -2.50 13.57
C SER A 177 -14.03 -1.21 13.00
N ASP A 178 -12.85 -0.83 13.44
CA ASP A 178 -12.23 0.47 13.13
C ASP A 178 -11.64 0.49 11.73
N ARG A 179 -11.07 -0.64 11.31
CA ARG A 179 -10.46 -0.79 9.97
C ARG A 179 -11.36 -1.51 8.98
N ALA A 180 -12.55 -1.93 9.40
CA ALA A 180 -13.55 -2.62 8.59
C ALA A 180 -13.03 -3.84 7.82
N TYR A 181 -12.11 -4.59 8.42
CA TYR A 181 -11.62 -5.83 7.84
C TYR A 181 -12.52 -7.01 8.19
N THR A 182 -12.70 -7.88 7.23
CA THR A 182 -13.41 -9.15 7.44
C THR A 182 -12.60 -10.29 6.85
N ILE A 183 -12.67 -11.45 7.51
CA ILE A 183 -12.12 -12.72 7.00
C ILE A 183 -13.21 -13.76 7.07
N SER A 184 -13.22 -14.67 6.10
CA SER A 184 -14.11 -15.81 6.10
C SER A 184 -13.75 -16.78 7.22
N GLU A 185 -14.75 -17.15 8.04
CA GLU A 185 -14.59 -18.14 9.12
C GLU A 185 -14.22 -19.53 8.59
N ASP A 186 -14.67 -19.88 7.39
CA ASP A 186 -14.46 -21.20 6.81
C ASP A 186 -13.04 -21.43 6.33
N GLN A 187 -12.23 -20.37 6.24
CA GLN A 187 -10.99 -20.39 5.46
C GLN A 187 -9.75 -20.08 6.27
N VAL A 188 -9.85 -19.19 7.26
CA VAL A 188 -8.72 -18.86 8.16
C VAL A 188 -9.22 -18.42 9.52
N THR A 189 -8.57 -18.86 10.58
CA THR A 189 -8.72 -18.24 11.89
C THR A 189 -8.01 -16.88 11.92
N PRO A 190 -8.34 -16.01 12.89
CA PRO A 190 -7.61 -14.74 13.09
C PRO A 190 -6.10 -14.95 13.24
N GLU A 191 -5.70 -15.99 13.97
CA GLU A 191 -4.29 -16.36 14.19
C GLU A 191 -3.63 -16.79 12.89
N GLU A 192 -4.27 -17.64 12.10
CA GLU A 192 -3.76 -18.06 10.80
C GLU A 192 -3.66 -16.89 9.81
N ALA A 193 -4.61 -15.98 9.84
CA ALA A 193 -4.57 -14.79 8.99
C ALA A 193 -3.43 -13.86 9.40
N GLN A 194 -3.22 -13.66 10.70
CA GLN A 194 -2.09 -12.91 11.23
C GLN A 194 -0.76 -13.59 10.91
N ASP A 195 -0.69 -14.91 11.03
CA ASP A 195 0.48 -15.70 10.65
C ASP A 195 0.80 -15.59 9.17
N LEU A 196 -0.22 -15.64 8.31
CA LEU A 196 -0.04 -15.46 6.88
C LEU A 196 0.47 -14.07 6.54
N HIS A 197 -0.06 -13.02 7.19
CA HIS A 197 0.45 -11.68 7.05
C HIS A 197 1.91 -11.61 7.53
N ASN A 198 2.20 -12.13 8.70
CA ASN A 198 3.55 -12.20 9.24
C ASN A 198 4.51 -12.98 8.33
N ILE A 199 4.02 -14.03 7.69
CA ILE A 199 4.76 -14.83 6.74
C ILE A 199 4.97 -14.10 5.42
N GLN A 200 4.01 -13.39 4.90
CA GLN A 200 4.12 -12.63 3.64
C GLN A 200 4.96 -11.36 3.78
N GLY A 201 4.90 -10.68 4.90
CA GLY A 201 5.62 -9.44 5.17
C GLY A 201 7.12 -9.59 5.46
N ARG A 202 7.62 -10.78 5.81
CA ARG A 202 9.00 -10.96 6.28
C ARG A 202 9.88 -11.72 5.34
N ASN A 203 11.10 -11.32 5.28
CA ASN A 203 12.09 -11.95 4.45
C ASN A 203 12.45 -13.38 4.77
N ARG A 204 12.92 -13.90 3.82
CA ARG A 204 12.80 -15.16 3.56
C ARG A 204 13.87 -15.71 2.67
N GLY A 205 15.01 -15.92 3.20
CA GLY A 205 15.91 -16.88 2.58
C GLY A 205 15.10 -18.14 2.25
N LYS A 206 15.32 -18.70 1.08
CA LYS A 206 14.60 -19.92 0.65
C LYS A 206 14.74 -21.09 1.65
N ASP A 207 15.75 -21.03 2.50
CA ASP A 207 16.03 -22.05 3.52
C ASP A 207 15.41 -21.73 4.89
N SER A 208 14.82 -20.55 5.07
CA SER A 208 14.18 -20.21 6.34
C SER A 208 12.99 -21.11 6.61
N ALA A 209 12.77 -21.45 7.88
CA ALA A 209 11.59 -22.22 8.30
C ALA A 209 10.29 -21.54 7.88
N ILE A 210 10.27 -20.21 7.92
CA ILE A 210 9.13 -19.40 7.50
C ILE A 210 8.86 -19.55 5.99
N TYR A 211 9.91 -19.52 5.16
CA TYR A 211 9.73 -19.73 3.70
C TYR A 211 9.20 -21.14 3.39
N LYS A 212 9.76 -22.15 4.06
CA LYS A 212 9.33 -23.54 3.90
C LYS A 212 7.87 -23.72 4.30
N GLU A 213 7.46 -23.12 5.41
CA GLU A 213 6.07 -23.15 5.87
C GLU A 213 5.14 -22.40 4.90
N MET A 214 5.57 -21.24 4.41
CA MET A 214 4.83 -20.49 3.39
C MET A 214 4.63 -21.31 2.12
N MET A 215 5.69 -22.00 1.65
CA MET A 215 5.61 -22.85 0.45
C MET A 215 4.74 -24.08 0.69
N ARG A 216 4.80 -24.70 1.88
CA ARG A 216 3.92 -25.78 2.29
C ARG A 216 2.46 -25.35 2.23
N ARG A 217 2.13 -24.24 2.90
CA ARG A 217 0.77 -23.68 2.90
C ARG A 217 0.31 -23.30 1.48
N LYS A 218 1.18 -22.66 0.70
CA LYS A 218 0.87 -22.35 -0.71
C LYS A 218 0.54 -23.61 -1.51
N LYS A 219 1.25 -24.71 -1.30
CA LYS A 219 0.98 -25.99 -1.95
C LYS A 219 -0.35 -26.59 -1.49
N GLU A 220 -0.63 -26.56 -0.19
CA GLU A 220 -1.91 -27.04 0.37
C GLU A 220 -3.11 -26.26 -0.16
N TYR A 221 -2.93 -24.94 -0.41
CA TYR A 221 -4.00 -24.07 -0.91
C TYR A 221 -4.04 -23.94 -2.45
N SER A 222 -3.09 -24.50 -3.16
CA SER A 222 -3.06 -24.50 -4.62
C SER A 222 -3.69 -25.74 -5.26
N VAL A 223 -4.15 -26.68 -4.46
CA VAL A 223 -4.81 -27.90 -4.95
C VAL A 223 -6.19 -27.53 -5.48
N GLU A 224 -6.57 -28.14 -6.60
CA GLU A 224 -7.88 -28.00 -7.20
C GLU A 224 -8.98 -28.29 -6.15
N GLY A 225 -9.88 -27.32 -5.93
CA GLY A 225 -10.86 -27.39 -4.85
C GLY A 225 -10.41 -26.80 -3.51
N ALA A 226 -9.18 -26.35 -3.37
CA ALA A 226 -8.75 -25.64 -2.17
C ALA A 226 -9.47 -24.29 -2.03
N ARG A 227 -9.92 -24.01 -0.83
CA ARG A 227 -10.59 -22.74 -0.52
C ARG A 227 -9.60 -21.61 -0.58
N TRP A 228 -9.89 -20.59 -1.40
CA TRP A 228 -9.02 -19.44 -1.56
C TRP A 228 -9.16 -18.49 -0.40
N LYS A 229 -8.02 -18.04 0.12
CA LYS A 229 -7.98 -17.05 1.19
C LYS A 229 -8.17 -15.68 0.59
N TYR A 230 -9.15 -14.97 1.05
CA TYR A 230 -9.38 -13.60 0.72
C TYR A 230 -9.80 -12.78 1.93
N VAL A 231 -9.52 -11.49 1.84
CA VAL A 231 -9.84 -10.51 2.84
C VAL A 231 -10.98 -9.65 2.34
N TYR A 232 -11.96 -9.42 3.18
CA TYR A 232 -13.02 -8.46 2.91
C TYR A 232 -12.64 -7.12 3.49
N LYS A 233 -12.72 -6.08 2.67
CA LYS A 233 -12.53 -4.69 3.11
C LYS A 233 -13.67 -3.84 2.59
N LYS A 234 -14.14 -2.89 3.39
CA LYS A 234 -15.16 -1.95 2.94
C LYS A 234 -14.67 -1.18 1.71
N LEU A 235 -15.57 -1.05 0.72
CA LEU A 235 -15.33 -0.17 -0.43
C LEU A 235 -15.25 1.30 -0.02
N VAL A 236 -16.10 1.71 0.92
CA VAL A 236 -16.08 3.05 1.49
C VAL A 236 -15.39 2.99 2.85
N HIS A 237 -14.20 3.53 2.91
CA HIS A 237 -13.40 3.57 4.13
C HIS A 237 -13.60 4.90 4.85
N LYS A 238 -13.93 4.85 6.15
CA LYS A 238 -13.96 6.03 7.01
C LYS A 238 -12.61 6.15 7.70
N HIS A 239 -11.91 7.23 7.40
CA HIS A 239 -10.56 7.43 7.93
C HIS A 239 -10.57 7.65 9.44
N GLN A 240 -9.70 6.93 10.17
CA GLN A 240 -9.68 6.91 11.63
C GLN A 240 -9.37 8.27 12.30
N VAL A 241 -8.57 9.11 11.64
CA VAL A 241 -8.18 10.43 12.17
C VAL A 241 -9.17 11.52 11.76
N THR A 242 -9.56 11.56 10.50
CA THR A 242 -10.31 12.67 9.92
C THR A 242 -11.81 12.43 9.82
N ASN A 243 -12.25 11.18 9.97
CA ASN A 243 -13.60 10.72 9.67
C ASN A 243 -14.04 10.95 8.22
N GLN A 244 -13.15 11.38 7.33
CA GLN A 244 -13.47 11.50 5.91
C GLN A 244 -13.73 10.13 5.29
N LYS A 245 -14.68 10.08 4.38
CA LYS A 245 -14.94 8.88 3.57
C LYS A 245 -14.06 8.90 2.33
N GLY A 246 -13.50 7.76 1.97
CA GLY A 246 -12.72 7.55 0.77
C GLY A 246 -13.04 6.22 0.12
N LEU A 247 -12.81 6.12 -1.17
CA LEU A 247 -12.90 4.88 -1.92
C LEU A 247 -11.64 4.05 -1.68
N TYR A 248 -11.78 2.89 -1.02
CA TYR A 248 -10.74 1.88 -0.93
C TYR A 248 -10.98 0.80 -1.98
N PHE A 249 -10.25 0.89 -3.08
CA PHE A 249 -10.54 0.07 -4.25
C PHE A 249 -9.25 -0.49 -4.90
N PRO A 250 -8.60 -1.51 -4.26
CA PRO A 250 -7.41 -2.14 -4.82
C PRO A 250 -7.78 -3.06 -6.00
N PHE A 251 -8.19 -2.46 -7.10
CA PHE A 251 -8.90 -3.11 -8.21
C PHE A 251 -8.12 -4.28 -8.84
N LEU A 252 -6.79 -4.31 -8.78
CA LEU A 252 -6.03 -5.44 -9.30
C LEU A 252 -6.18 -6.72 -8.46
N ASN A 253 -6.69 -6.60 -7.26
CA ASN A 253 -6.83 -7.70 -6.31
C ASN A 253 -8.29 -8.10 -6.04
N ILE A 254 -9.27 -7.38 -6.62
CA ILE A 254 -10.69 -7.62 -6.37
C ILE A 254 -11.19 -8.79 -7.21
N VAL A 255 -11.91 -9.70 -6.57
CA VAL A 255 -12.53 -10.87 -7.18
C VAL A 255 -14.07 -10.84 -7.08
N GLY A 256 -14.63 -9.86 -6.37
CA GLY A 256 -16.06 -9.70 -6.22
C GLY A 256 -16.42 -8.69 -5.16
N PHE A 257 -17.71 -8.54 -4.93
CA PHE A 257 -18.29 -7.66 -3.93
C PHE A 257 -19.27 -8.43 -3.05
N HIS A 258 -19.23 -8.15 -1.76
CA HIS A 258 -20.23 -8.64 -0.85
C HIS A 258 -21.38 -7.62 -0.76
N ASP A 259 -22.61 -8.11 -0.61
CA ASP A 259 -23.85 -7.32 -0.55
C ASP A 259 -24.22 -6.60 -1.85
N ILE A 260 -23.63 -6.99 -2.98
CA ILE A 260 -23.99 -6.53 -4.31
C ILE A 260 -24.32 -7.76 -5.17
N PRO A 261 -25.41 -7.76 -5.95
CA PRO A 261 -25.76 -8.86 -6.86
C PRO A 261 -24.62 -9.17 -7.83
N GLU A 262 -24.36 -10.44 -8.08
CA GLU A 262 -23.21 -10.88 -8.87
C GLU A 262 -23.27 -10.40 -10.33
N GLU A 263 -24.46 -10.32 -10.88
CA GLU A 263 -24.72 -9.83 -12.22
C GLU A 263 -24.32 -8.37 -12.42
N GLU A 264 -24.23 -7.59 -11.34
CA GLU A 264 -23.83 -6.18 -11.38
C GLU A 264 -22.31 -5.98 -11.21
N TRP A 265 -21.56 -7.00 -10.84
CA TRP A 265 -20.17 -6.85 -10.43
C TRP A 265 -19.26 -6.32 -11.52
N LYS A 266 -19.41 -6.80 -12.74
CA LYS A 266 -18.55 -6.39 -13.86
C LYS A 266 -18.73 -4.93 -14.20
N ASP A 267 -19.96 -4.49 -14.26
CA ASP A 267 -20.29 -3.11 -14.62
C ASP A 267 -19.87 -2.15 -13.52
N LEU A 268 -20.14 -2.50 -12.26
CA LEU A 268 -19.69 -1.72 -11.11
C LEU A 268 -18.17 -1.64 -11.05
N TYR A 269 -17.47 -2.77 -11.25
CA TYR A 269 -16.02 -2.81 -11.26
C TYR A 269 -15.45 -1.90 -12.36
N ALA A 270 -15.93 -2.03 -13.58
CA ALA A 270 -15.48 -1.23 -14.71
C ALA A 270 -15.73 0.27 -14.48
N HIS A 271 -16.92 0.62 -13.98
CA HIS A 271 -17.28 1.99 -13.63
C HIS A 271 -16.34 2.57 -12.56
N LEU A 272 -16.11 1.84 -11.48
CA LEU A 272 -15.24 2.29 -10.38
C LEU A 272 -13.78 2.43 -10.82
N VAL A 273 -13.25 1.53 -11.66
CA VAL A 273 -11.89 1.64 -12.22
C VAL A 273 -11.77 2.90 -13.07
N GLU A 274 -12.68 3.09 -14.04
CA GLU A 274 -12.66 4.26 -14.91
C GLU A 274 -12.77 5.57 -14.12
N HIS A 275 -13.67 5.58 -13.13
CA HIS A 275 -13.86 6.74 -12.26
C HIS A 275 -12.62 7.02 -11.42
N TYR A 276 -12.05 6.01 -10.75
CA TYR A 276 -10.90 6.16 -9.85
C TYR A 276 -9.66 6.68 -10.59
N LEU A 277 -9.41 6.18 -11.80
CA LEU A 277 -8.27 6.60 -12.62
C LEU A 277 -8.30 8.09 -13.04
N LYS A 278 -9.40 8.80 -12.89
CA LYS A 278 -9.47 10.26 -13.09
C LYS A 278 -8.74 11.05 -12.00
N TYR A 279 -8.51 10.44 -10.84
CA TYR A 279 -7.92 11.07 -9.65
C TYR A 279 -6.46 10.66 -9.44
N GLN A 280 -5.72 10.53 -10.52
CA GLN A 280 -4.31 10.16 -10.49
C GLN A 280 -3.39 11.38 -10.57
N TYR A 281 -2.24 11.26 -9.88
CA TYR A 281 -1.13 12.19 -9.92
C TYR A 281 0.16 11.45 -10.21
N SER A 282 0.90 11.91 -11.22
CA SER A 282 2.20 11.34 -11.62
C SER A 282 3.32 12.18 -11.04
N HIS A 283 4.11 11.59 -10.16
CA HIS A 283 5.21 12.24 -9.48
C HIS A 283 6.55 11.91 -10.13
N ASP A 284 7.18 12.92 -10.72
CA ASP A 284 8.54 12.88 -11.22
C ASP A 284 9.51 13.20 -10.08
N TRP A 285 10.27 12.19 -9.69
CA TRP A 285 11.15 12.25 -8.53
C TRP A 285 12.36 13.15 -8.75
N LYS A 286 12.62 14.03 -7.79
CA LYS A 286 13.87 14.79 -7.67
C LYS A 286 14.58 14.44 -6.38
N ALA A 287 15.91 14.59 -6.35
CA ALA A 287 16.65 14.41 -5.11
C ALA A 287 16.11 15.36 -4.03
N GLY A 288 15.90 14.86 -2.83
CA GLY A 288 15.30 15.61 -1.74
C GLY A 288 13.77 15.63 -1.69
N ASP A 289 13.06 15.02 -2.66
CA ASP A 289 11.62 14.85 -2.57
C ASP A 289 11.26 13.83 -1.50
N LEU A 290 10.37 14.20 -0.59
CA LEU A 290 9.78 13.32 0.40
C LEU A 290 8.27 13.30 0.21
N MET A 291 7.73 12.16 -0.21
CA MET A 291 6.31 11.92 -0.38
C MET A 291 5.79 11.04 0.75
N LEU A 292 4.74 11.51 1.42
CA LEU A 292 3.94 10.73 2.37
C LEU A 292 2.62 10.38 1.70
N PHE A 293 2.16 9.15 1.83
CA PHE A 293 0.87 8.74 1.27
C PHE A 293 0.18 7.71 2.16
N ASP A 294 -1.10 7.95 2.35
CA ASP A 294 -1.98 7.15 3.19
C ASP A 294 -2.45 5.90 2.46
N GLN A 295 -2.19 4.71 3.03
CA GLN A 295 -2.52 3.43 2.41
C GLN A 295 -4.02 3.10 2.43
N THR A 296 -4.80 3.81 3.23
CA THR A 296 -6.25 3.65 3.31
C THR A 296 -7.00 4.55 2.34
N GLN A 297 -6.33 5.57 1.81
CA GLN A 297 -6.91 6.60 0.96
C GLN A 297 -6.23 6.72 -0.42
N ALA A 298 -5.08 6.06 -0.60
CA ALA A 298 -4.30 6.17 -1.82
C ALA A 298 -3.85 4.80 -2.33
N MET A 299 -3.90 4.61 -3.63
CA MET A 299 -3.16 3.56 -4.32
C MET A 299 -1.96 4.17 -5.04
N HIS A 300 -0.99 3.34 -5.34
CA HIS A 300 0.15 3.80 -6.12
C HIS A 300 0.67 2.72 -7.07
N LYS A 301 1.35 3.17 -8.11
CA LYS A 301 2.12 2.32 -9.03
C LYS A 301 3.44 2.98 -9.39
N ARG A 302 4.40 2.21 -9.85
CA ARG A 302 5.67 2.72 -10.37
C ARG A 302 5.83 2.32 -11.82
N GLN A 303 6.22 3.30 -12.65
CA GLN A 303 6.62 3.04 -14.03
C GLN A 303 7.86 2.12 -14.09
N PRO A 304 8.06 1.41 -15.22
CA PRO A 304 9.28 0.65 -15.43
C PRO A 304 10.51 1.57 -15.33
N PHE A 305 11.63 1.01 -14.85
CA PHE A 305 12.87 1.76 -14.84
C PHE A 305 13.32 2.07 -16.28
N PRO A 306 13.70 3.33 -16.56
CA PRO A 306 14.32 3.67 -17.83
C PRO A 306 15.67 2.95 -17.98
N LEU A 307 16.07 2.70 -19.21
CA LEU A 307 17.30 1.99 -19.52
C LEU A 307 18.45 2.99 -19.81
N LYS A 308 19.65 2.58 -19.46
CA LYS A 308 20.91 3.21 -19.92
C LYS A 308 21.18 2.79 -21.36
N GLU A 309 22.12 3.45 -22.03
CA GLU A 309 22.55 3.11 -23.39
C GLU A 309 23.04 1.65 -23.53
N ASN A 310 23.61 1.09 -22.49
CA ASN A 310 24.06 -0.29 -22.44
C ASN A 310 22.94 -1.31 -22.13
N GLY A 311 21.69 -0.89 -22.07
CA GLY A 311 20.52 -1.72 -21.80
C GLY A 311 20.28 -2.04 -20.31
N GLU A 312 21.14 -1.59 -19.40
CA GLU A 312 20.90 -1.72 -17.96
C GLU A 312 19.87 -0.71 -17.47
N GLN A 313 19.17 -1.02 -16.37
CA GLN A 313 18.29 -0.07 -15.71
C GLN A 313 19.06 1.11 -15.12
N GLN A 314 18.51 2.31 -15.23
CA GLN A 314 19.04 3.49 -14.55
C GLN A 314 18.90 3.32 -13.04
N ASP A 315 19.88 3.84 -12.31
CA ASP A 315 19.95 3.72 -10.86
C ASP A 315 18.91 4.62 -10.19
N ARG A 316 18.23 4.07 -9.17
CA ARG A 316 17.36 4.84 -8.28
C ARG A 316 17.53 4.36 -6.84
N LEU A 317 17.48 5.32 -5.91
CA LEU A 317 17.45 5.04 -4.48
C LEU A 317 16.41 5.92 -3.80
N LEU A 318 15.41 5.27 -3.22
CA LEU A 318 14.49 5.89 -2.28
C LEU A 318 14.66 5.22 -0.90
N TRP A 319 14.57 6.01 0.15
CA TRP A 319 14.39 5.51 1.50
C TRP A 319 12.89 5.43 1.77
N ARG A 320 12.41 4.26 2.15
CA ARG A 320 11.03 4.02 2.54
C ARG A 320 10.95 3.99 4.06
N GLY A 321 10.02 4.73 4.61
CA GLY A 321 9.57 4.61 5.99
C GLY A 321 8.10 4.23 6.05
N ILE A 322 7.66 3.77 7.21
CA ILE A 322 6.26 3.49 7.51
C ILE A 322 5.89 4.12 8.84
N PHE A 323 4.64 4.48 9.00
CA PHE A 323 4.13 4.92 10.30
C PHE A 323 2.64 4.62 10.48
N TYR A 324 2.19 4.74 11.74
CA TYR A 324 0.82 4.47 12.16
C TYR A 324 0.26 5.66 12.91
N TYR A 325 -0.97 6.06 12.62
CA TYR A 325 -1.58 7.22 13.27
C TYR A 325 -1.78 7.06 14.78
N GLU A 326 -1.97 5.83 15.27
CA GLU A 326 -2.19 5.54 16.69
C GLU A 326 -1.01 5.89 17.61
N GLY A 327 0.17 6.12 17.08
CA GLY A 327 1.39 6.37 17.87
C GLY A 327 1.85 7.81 17.94
N GLY A 328 1.41 8.69 17.05
CA GLY A 328 2.03 10.02 16.89
C GLY A 328 1.09 11.18 16.58
N VAL A 329 -0.19 10.91 16.36
CA VAL A 329 -1.12 11.92 15.79
C VAL A 329 -2.31 12.23 16.71
N GLN A 330 -2.22 11.87 17.98
CA GLN A 330 -3.21 12.29 18.99
C GLN A 330 -3.02 13.74 19.40
#